data_793a0a894557d781b2419d3f5069eb51
#
_entry.id   793a0a894557d781b2419d3f5069eb51
#
_cell.length_a   1.000
_cell.length_b   1.000
_cell.length_c   1.000
_cell.angle_alpha   90.00
_cell.angle_beta   90.00
_cell.angle_gamma   90.00
#
_symmetry.space_group_name_H-M   'P 1'
#
loop_
_entity.id
_entity.type
_entity.pdbx_description
1 polymer ?
#
loop_
_entity_poly.entity_id
_entity_poly.type
_entity_poly.pdbx_seq_one_letter_code
_entity_poly.pdbx_strand_id
1 'polypeptide(L)'
;MAESHFDIGKELYLRGEYNQAVEKFILGIVLEHDAYSMMWLGQCYEYGLGVQKDLAEAKDLYTVSAIWLHHHDNKGRNWLQERLVSLQGTPEARFRTRFYDGIGNVKVIKSKNVDEPAVRFNLDETVITINYKDTFHSGYHYAKENLHERNRKWSCDSSGRRFHDGYHLVTDYFTLEVRRGNTHKYVKKIDGNKLTLTFPYDANLDYIYVQESILKKVKEIFFSFAQDTLPEVLAEVSKRIGVPYRKCRVIMSSQSFVACNFGNGNDITFTAQCIQLPVKSLEALCIHELTHNFVNGHARNFYDEMEKIGGPESIERDKFLWKENMWPYLRF
;
A
#
# COMPACT_ATOMS: atom_id res chain seq x y z
N MET A 1 -7.28 -42.45 18.44
CA MET A 1 -7.12 -41.00 18.32
C MET A 1 -5.92 -40.77 17.41
N ALA A 2 -6.00 -39.81 16.50
CA ALA A 2 -4.83 -39.45 15.70
C ALA A 2 -3.76 -38.83 16.62
N GLU A 3 -2.49 -39.19 16.41
CA GLU A 3 -1.37 -38.66 17.15
C GLU A 3 -1.21 -37.18 16.82
N SER A 4 -0.95 -36.30 17.80
CA SER A 4 -0.80 -34.89 17.59
C SER A 4 0.46 -34.55 16.77
N HIS A 5 0.49 -33.44 16.07
CA HIS A 5 1.70 -33.00 15.36
C HIS A 5 2.87 -32.81 16.33
N PHE A 6 2.59 -32.38 17.55
CA PHE A 6 3.57 -32.24 18.61
C PHE A 6 4.20 -33.59 18.96
N ASP A 7 3.39 -34.63 19.22
CA ASP A 7 3.90 -35.95 19.63
C ASP A 7 4.79 -36.54 18.55
N ILE A 8 4.34 -36.48 17.27
CA ILE A 8 5.14 -36.92 16.13
C ILE A 8 6.44 -36.10 16.02
N GLY A 9 6.36 -34.79 16.13
CA GLY A 9 7.52 -33.93 16.07
C GLY A 9 8.54 -34.20 17.18
N LYS A 10 8.05 -34.43 18.40
CA LYS A 10 8.88 -34.78 19.55
C LYS A 10 9.61 -36.12 19.35
N GLU A 11 8.92 -37.12 18.82
CA GLU A 11 9.55 -38.43 18.54
C GLU A 11 10.66 -38.30 17.48
N LEU A 12 10.39 -37.55 16.39
CA LEU A 12 11.38 -37.26 15.35
C LEU A 12 12.61 -36.52 15.92
N TYR A 13 12.36 -35.50 16.76
CA TYR A 13 13.43 -34.76 17.44
C TYR A 13 14.31 -35.63 18.27
N LEU A 14 13.73 -36.54 19.08
CA LEU A 14 14.47 -37.47 19.93
C LEU A 14 15.29 -38.50 19.13
N ARG A 15 14.89 -38.79 17.88
CA ARG A 15 15.65 -39.64 16.95
C ARG A 15 16.74 -38.85 16.20
N GLY A 16 16.83 -37.52 16.36
CA GLY A 16 17.77 -36.68 15.63
C GLY A 16 17.30 -36.27 14.22
N GLU A 17 16.06 -36.57 13.84
CA GLU A 17 15.44 -36.23 12.54
C GLU A 17 14.90 -34.81 12.55
N TYR A 18 15.80 -33.87 12.84
CA TYR A 18 15.41 -32.49 13.16
C TYR A 18 14.64 -31.74 12.06
N ASN A 19 14.98 -31.96 10.77
CA ASN A 19 14.26 -31.30 9.67
C ASN A 19 12.78 -31.67 9.65
N GLN A 20 12.49 -32.98 9.82
CA GLN A 20 11.12 -33.48 9.86
C GLN A 20 10.40 -33.06 11.14
N ALA A 21 11.12 -33.04 12.28
CA ALA A 21 10.59 -32.56 13.55
C ALA A 21 10.12 -31.07 13.43
N VAL A 22 10.95 -30.24 12.82
CA VAL A 22 10.63 -28.81 12.58
C VAL A 22 9.34 -28.65 11.77
N GLU A 23 9.17 -29.44 10.70
CA GLU A 23 7.94 -29.41 9.90
C GLU A 23 6.70 -29.76 10.74
N LYS A 24 6.81 -30.78 11.61
CA LYS A 24 5.71 -31.17 12.49
C LYS A 24 5.41 -30.14 13.56
N PHE A 25 6.42 -29.53 14.16
CA PHE A 25 6.21 -28.44 15.12
C PHE A 25 5.56 -27.24 14.46
N ILE A 26 5.93 -26.88 13.22
CA ILE A 26 5.26 -25.82 12.46
C ILE A 26 3.77 -26.15 12.25
N LEU A 27 3.46 -27.41 11.89
CA LEU A 27 2.06 -27.83 11.74
C LEU A 27 1.29 -27.78 13.07
N GLY A 28 1.89 -28.22 14.18
CA GLY A 28 1.30 -28.08 15.51
C GLY A 28 1.02 -26.63 15.89
N ILE A 29 1.89 -25.70 15.50
CA ILE A 29 1.68 -24.27 15.74
C ILE A 29 0.53 -23.72 14.90
N VAL A 30 0.51 -23.99 13.59
CA VAL A 30 -0.41 -23.32 12.66
C VAL A 30 -1.81 -23.93 12.64
N LEU A 31 -1.94 -25.21 12.93
CA LEU A 31 -3.21 -25.93 12.91
C LEU A 31 -3.83 -26.12 14.30
N GLU A 32 -2.98 -26.27 15.33
CA GLU A 32 -3.40 -26.66 16.68
C GLU A 32 -3.15 -25.55 17.72
N HIS A 33 -2.44 -24.47 17.36
CA HIS A 33 -1.98 -23.41 18.27
C HIS A 33 -1.21 -23.98 19.49
N ASP A 34 -0.48 -25.08 19.28
CA ASP A 34 0.14 -25.86 20.35
C ASP A 34 1.36 -25.16 20.94
N ALA A 35 1.29 -24.87 22.25
CA ALA A 35 2.35 -24.19 22.97
C ALA A 35 3.64 -25.02 23.10
N TYR A 36 3.53 -26.34 23.17
CA TYR A 36 4.72 -27.21 23.24
C TYR A 36 5.44 -27.29 21.91
N SER A 37 4.72 -27.30 20.79
CA SER A 37 5.31 -27.17 19.46
C SER A 37 6.10 -25.88 19.33
N MET A 38 5.59 -24.75 19.88
CA MET A 38 6.32 -23.47 19.92
C MET A 38 7.62 -23.60 20.76
N MET A 39 7.56 -24.26 21.92
CA MET A 39 8.73 -24.47 22.77
C MET A 39 9.82 -25.27 22.04
N TRP A 40 9.45 -26.37 21.42
CA TRP A 40 10.42 -27.27 20.78
C TRP A 40 10.97 -26.67 19.48
N LEU A 41 10.15 -25.99 18.72
CA LEU A 41 10.62 -25.22 17.58
C LEU A 41 11.56 -24.08 18.00
N GLY A 42 11.27 -23.43 19.13
CA GLY A 42 12.17 -22.45 19.75
C GLY A 42 13.54 -23.03 20.05
N GLN A 43 13.61 -24.26 20.58
CA GLN A 43 14.90 -24.99 20.78
C GLN A 43 15.60 -25.26 19.45
N CYS A 44 14.85 -25.67 18.42
CA CYS A 44 15.44 -25.91 17.11
C CYS A 44 16.14 -24.62 16.59
N TYR A 45 15.53 -23.46 16.74
CA TYR A 45 16.15 -22.17 16.37
C TYR A 45 17.28 -21.74 17.32
N GLU A 46 17.18 -22.02 18.63
CA GLU A 46 18.22 -21.67 19.60
C GLU A 46 19.53 -22.42 19.32
N TYR A 47 19.44 -23.72 18.97
CA TYR A 47 20.61 -24.57 18.76
C TYR A 47 20.95 -24.81 17.28
N GLY A 48 20.10 -24.39 16.34
CA GLY A 48 20.30 -24.61 14.90
C GLY A 48 20.02 -26.07 14.48
N LEU A 49 19.02 -26.72 15.09
CA LEU A 49 18.65 -28.13 14.84
C LEU A 49 17.55 -28.18 13.76
N GLY A 50 17.88 -28.65 12.56
CA GLY A 50 16.97 -28.74 11.42
C GLY A 50 16.57 -27.36 10.81
N VAL A 51 17.07 -26.26 11.37
CA VAL A 51 16.91 -24.89 10.90
C VAL A 51 18.18 -24.10 11.15
N GLN A 52 18.36 -23.01 10.41
CA GLN A 52 19.44 -22.07 10.72
C GLN A 52 19.21 -21.45 12.11
N LYS A 53 20.27 -21.38 12.93
CA LYS A 53 20.23 -20.77 14.26
C LYS A 53 19.75 -19.32 14.18
N ASP A 54 18.70 -19.00 14.97
CA ASP A 54 18.11 -17.66 15.07
C ASP A 54 17.56 -17.43 16.48
N LEU A 55 18.33 -16.71 17.30
CA LEU A 55 17.97 -16.46 18.70
C LEU A 55 16.76 -15.52 18.84
N ALA A 56 16.53 -14.65 17.86
CA ALA A 56 15.35 -13.77 17.89
C ALA A 56 14.06 -14.53 17.56
N GLU A 57 14.12 -15.54 16.66
CA GLU A 57 12.99 -16.44 16.42
C GLU A 57 12.74 -17.36 17.63
N ALA A 58 13.80 -17.90 18.23
CA ALA A 58 13.68 -18.70 19.45
C ALA A 58 13.01 -17.91 20.58
N LYS A 59 13.45 -16.67 20.82
CA LYS A 59 12.87 -15.78 21.84
C LYS A 59 11.40 -15.49 21.54
N ASP A 60 11.04 -15.23 20.29
CA ASP A 60 9.66 -14.98 19.89
C ASP A 60 8.76 -16.19 20.18
N LEU A 61 9.18 -17.36 19.74
CA LEU A 61 8.47 -18.63 19.98
C LEU A 61 8.28 -18.93 21.46
N TYR A 62 9.32 -18.75 22.29
CA TYR A 62 9.23 -18.91 23.73
C TYR A 62 8.29 -17.90 24.37
N THR A 63 8.30 -16.64 23.92
CA THR A 63 7.40 -15.59 24.42
C THR A 63 5.94 -15.92 24.13
N VAL A 64 5.65 -16.33 22.89
CA VAL A 64 4.28 -16.70 22.49
C VAL A 64 3.84 -17.98 23.19
N SER A 65 4.72 -18.99 23.29
CA SER A 65 4.45 -20.22 24.03
C SER A 65 4.06 -19.94 25.50
N ALA A 66 4.77 -19.02 26.15
CA ALA A 66 4.46 -18.65 27.54
C ALA A 66 3.07 -18.02 27.71
N ILE A 67 2.52 -17.40 26.66
CA ILE A 67 1.16 -16.84 26.66
C ILE A 67 0.12 -17.96 26.54
N TRP A 68 0.39 -18.96 25.69
CA TRP A 68 -0.55 -20.04 25.38
C TRP A 68 -0.46 -21.25 26.30
N LEU A 69 0.65 -21.40 27.04
CA LEU A 69 0.84 -22.53 27.94
C LEU A 69 -0.17 -22.53 29.10
N HIS A 70 -0.81 -23.67 29.33
CA HIS A 70 -1.78 -23.82 30.40
C HIS A 70 -1.23 -23.41 31.78
N HIS A 71 -2.05 -22.73 32.57
CA HIS A 71 -1.69 -22.20 33.90
C HIS A 71 -1.18 -23.27 34.88
N HIS A 72 -1.53 -24.53 34.67
CA HIS A 72 -1.15 -25.64 35.55
C HIS A 72 0.19 -26.31 35.20
N ASP A 73 0.81 -25.99 34.04
CA ASP A 73 2.13 -26.52 33.69
C ASP A 73 3.26 -25.65 34.25
N ASN A 74 3.51 -25.83 35.55
CA ASN A 74 4.59 -25.13 36.24
C ASN A 74 5.99 -25.50 35.70
N LYS A 75 6.20 -26.75 35.25
CA LYS A 75 7.49 -27.18 34.72
C LYS A 75 7.80 -26.48 33.39
N GLY A 76 6.87 -26.51 32.47
CA GLY A 76 7.03 -25.83 31.20
C GLY A 76 7.22 -24.33 31.36
N ARG A 77 6.47 -23.70 32.26
CA ARG A 77 6.60 -22.25 32.55
C ARG A 77 7.95 -21.88 33.13
N ASN A 78 8.45 -22.64 34.11
CA ASN A 78 9.78 -22.40 34.70
C ASN A 78 10.88 -22.57 33.66
N TRP A 79 10.78 -23.60 32.84
CA TRP A 79 11.73 -23.82 31.76
C TRP A 79 11.72 -22.66 30.73
N LEU A 80 10.53 -22.19 30.30
CA LEU A 80 10.41 -21.04 29.41
C LEU A 80 10.99 -19.76 30.01
N GLN A 81 10.76 -19.53 31.31
CA GLN A 81 11.30 -18.37 32.01
C GLN A 81 12.83 -18.39 32.02
N GLU A 82 13.45 -19.55 32.29
CA GLU A 82 14.91 -19.73 32.25
C GLU A 82 15.45 -19.41 30.85
N ARG A 83 14.80 -19.89 29.78
CA ARG A 83 15.20 -19.61 28.40
C ARG A 83 15.06 -18.14 28.04
N LEU A 84 13.95 -17.50 28.39
CA LEU A 84 13.72 -16.09 28.16
C LEU A 84 14.73 -15.21 28.90
N VAL A 85 15.13 -15.58 30.12
CA VAL A 85 16.20 -14.91 30.86
C VAL A 85 17.55 -15.07 30.11
N SER A 86 17.87 -16.28 29.64
CA SER A 86 19.12 -16.51 28.88
C SER A 86 19.18 -15.70 27.58
N LEU A 87 18.04 -15.38 26.98
CA LEU A 87 17.89 -14.58 25.76
C LEU A 87 17.55 -13.10 26.01
N GLN A 88 17.71 -12.59 27.23
CA GLN A 88 17.28 -11.24 27.59
C GLN A 88 17.95 -10.14 26.74
N GLY A 89 19.21 -10.31 26.35
CA GLY A 89 19.95 -9.39 25.48
C GLY A 89 19.60 -9.49 23.99
N THR A 90 18.82 -10.50 23.59
CA THR A 90 18.43 -10.68 22.18
C THR A 90 17.33 -9.69 21.80
N PRO A 91 17.48 -8.89 20.72
CA PRO A 91 16.47 -7.96 20.30
C PRO A 91 15.19 -8.68 19.83
N GLU A 92 14.04 -8.08 20.10
CA GLU A 92 12.76 -8.57 19.59
C GLU A 92 12.59 -8.20 18.11
N ALA A 93 12.19 -9.16 17.29
CA ALA A 93 11.85 -8.90 15.92
C ALA A 93 10.42 -8.33 15.83
N ARG A 94 10.28 -7.11 15.33
CA ARG A 94 8.96 -6.50 15.06
C ARG A 94 8.33 -6.98 13.76
N PHE A 95 9.15 -7.42 12.83
CA PHE A 95 8.73 -8.00 11.56
C PHE A 95 9.77 -9.00 11.06
N ARG A 96 9.33 -9.92 10.19
CA ARG A 96 10.19 -10.84 9.45
C ARG A 96 9.73 -10.95 8.02
N THR A 97 10.67 -11.18 7.12
CA THR A 97 10.39 -11.40 5.69
C THR A 97 10.96 -12.74 5.25
N ARG A 98 10.14 -13.52 4.56
CA ARG A 98 10.56 -14.78 3.91
C ARG A 98 10.08 -14.79 2.46
N PHE A 99 10.86 -15.42 1.60
CA PHE A 99 10.46 -15.69 0.23
C PHE A 99 9.71 -17.03 0.16
N TYR A 100 8.61 -17.07 -0.57
CA TYR A 100 7.84 -18.27 -0.86
C TYR A 100 7.55 -18.35 -2.36
N ASP A 101 7.79 -19.55 -2.93
CA ASP A 101 7.45 -19.80 -4.32
C ASP A 101 5.95 -19.59 -4.56
N GLY A 102 5.62 -18.89 -5.65
CA GLY A 102 4.24 -18.54 -6.01
C GLY A 102 3.64 -17.35 -5.25
N ILE A 103 4.25 -16.90 -4.14
CA ILE A 103 3.79 -15.74 -3.35
C ILE A 103 4.78 -14.56 -3.44
N GLY A 104 6.08 -14.86 -3.55
CA GLY A 104 7.15 -13.87 -3.46
C GLY A 104 7.54 -13.56 -2.01
N ASN A 105 8.00 -12.35 -1.76
CA ASN A 105 8.35 -11.91 -0.42
C ASN A 105 7.10 -11.73 0.45
N VAL A 106 7.07 -12.41 1.59
CA VAL A 106 6.04 -12.27 2.62
C VAL A 106 6.65 -11.64 3.85
N LYS A 107 6.18 -10.44 4.19
CA LYS A 107 6.57 -9.71 5.39
C LYS A 107 5.48 -9.83 6.44
N VAL A 108 5.78 -10.44 7.56
CA VAL A 108 4.88 -10.55 8.71
C VAL A 108 5.26 -9.51 9.73
N ILE A 109 4.29 -8.72 10.18
CA ILE A 109 4.43 -7.63 11.16
C ILE A 109 3.54 -7.94 12.36
N LYS A 110 4.09 -7.86 13.58
CA LYS A 110 3.33 -7.99 14.83
C LYS A 110 2.77 -6.65 15.29
N SER A 111 1.49 -6.64 15.69
CA SER A 111 0.79 -5.46 16.18
C SER A 111 -0.07 -5.79 17.41
N LYS A 112 -0.17 -4.83 18.34
CA LYS A 112 -1.08 -4.93 19.49
C LYS A 112 -2.52 -4.53 19.15
N ASN A 113 -2.71 -3.88 17.99
CA ASN A 113 -3.98 -3.28 17.58
C ASN A 113 -4.72 -4.13 16.54
N VAL A 114 -4.38 -5.39 16.40
CA VAL A 114 -4.98 -6.32 15.44
C VAL A 114 -5.42 -7.55 16.20
N ASP A 115 -6.72 -7.84 16.18
CA ASP A 115 -7.29 -9.03 16.81
C ASP A 115 -7.26 -10.23 15.85
N GLU A 116 -7.45 -10.00 14.56
CA GLU A 116 -7.38 -11.00 13.50
C GLU A 116 -6.32 -10.65 12.45
N PRO A 117 -5.69 -11.65 11.81
CA PRO A 117 -4.70 -11.42 10.77
C PRO A 117 -5.27 -10.59 9.63
N ALA A 118 -4.52 -9.60 9.17
CA ALA A 118 -4.87 -8.78 8.02
C ALA A 118 -3.79 -8.91 6.93
N VAL A 119 -4.23 -9.10 5.68
CA VAL A 119 -3.34 -9.22 4.53
C VAL A 119 -3.42 -8.01 3.62
N ARG A 120 -2.25 -7.56 3.15
CA ARG A 120 -2.14 -6.56 2.09
C ARG A 120 -1.20 -7.09 1.01
N PHE A 121 -1.71 -7.22 -0.19
CA PHE A 121 -0.92 -7.61 -1.35
C PHE A 121 -0.32 -6.38 -2.04
N ASN A 122 1.00 -6.38 -2.21
CA ASN A 122 1.73 -5.42 -3.02
C ASN A 122 2.52 -6.21 -4.06
N LEU A 123 3.07 -5.54 -5.08
CA LEU A 123 3.92 -6.22 -6.07
C LEU A 123 5.23 -6.72 -5.49
N ASP A 124 5.86 -5.89 -4.67
CA ASP A 124 7.20 -6.19 -4.12
C ASP A 124 7.14 -7.15 -2.94
N GLU A 125 6.03 -7.16 -2.21
CA GLU A 125 5.86 -7.99 -1.02
C GLU A 125 4.38 -8.18 -0.66
N THR A 126 4.06 -9.30 -0.04
CA THR A 126 2.80 -9.49 0.68
C THR A 126 3.03 -9.14 2.14
N VAL A 127 2.26 -8.19 2.67
CA VAL A 127 2.37 -7.77 4.08
C VAL A 127 1.23 -8.39 4.87
N ILE A 128 1.58 -9.17 5.90
CA ILE A 128 0.65 -9.74 6.86
C ILE A 128 0.83 -9.02 8.20
N THR A 129 -0.25 -8.50 8.77
CA THR A 129 -0.24 -7.98 10.13
C THR A 129 -0.95 -8.97 11.02
N ILE A 130 -0.28 -9.45 12.06
CA ILE A 130 -0.80 -10.42 13.04
C ILE A 130 -0.81 -9.83 14.45
N ASN A 131 -1.57 -10.46 15.34
CA ASN A 131 -1.53 -10.13 16.76
C ASN A 131 -0.13 -10.45 17.34
N TYR A 132 0.31 -9.68 18.33
CA TYR A 132 1.60 -9.95 19.00
C TYR A 132 1.64 -11.29 19.76
N LYS A 133 0.46 -11.88 20.04
CA LYS A 133 0.31 -13.21 20.65
C LYS A 133 0.45 -14.36 19.66
N ASP A 134 0.56 -14.06 18.36
CA ASP A 134 0.75 -15.06 17.31
C ASP A 134 2.23 -15.19 16.95
N THR A 135 2.59 -16.32 16.34
CA THR A 135 3.93 -16.54 15.82
C THR A 135 4.09 -16.00 14.40
N PHE A 136 5.30 -15.70 13.98
CA PHE A 136 5.58 -15.38 12.57
C PHE A 136 5.18 -16.54 11.64
N HIS A 137 5.27 -17.79 12.10
CA HIS A 137 4.83 -18.97 11.35
C HIS A 137 3.33 -18.95 11.06
N SER A 138 2.50 -18.56 12.02
CA SER A 138 1.05 -18.37 11.81
C SER A 138 0.77 -17.34 10.73
N GLY A 139 1.50 -16.21 10.73
CA GLY A 139 1.38 -15.18 9.69
C GLY A 139 1.77 -15.69 8.29
N TYR A 140 2.83 -16.48 8.18
CA TYR A 140 3.23 -17.09 6.90
C TYR A 140 2.21 -18.12 6.40
N HIS A 141 1.62 -18.89 7.30
CA HIS A 141 0.56 -19.83 6.96
C HIS A 141 -0.66 -19.10 6.45
N TYR A 142 -1.10 -18.05 7.15
CA TYR A 142 -2.21 -17.19 6.73
C TYR A 142 -1.99 -16.60 5.33
N ALA A 143 -0.76 -16.19 4.99
CA ALA A 143 -0.44 -15.71 3.65
C ALA A 143 -0.67 -16.78 2.58
N LYS A 144 -0.28 -18.04 2.86
CA LYS A 144 -0.47 -19.17 1.93
C LYS A 144 -1.94 -19.50 1.72
N GLU A 145 -2.73 -19.52 2.79
CA GLU A 145 -4.17 -19.81 2.71
C GLU A 145 -4.93 -18.72 1.94
N ASN A 146 -4.48 -17.47 2.03
CA ASN A 146 -5.10 -16.34 1.34
C ASN A 146 -4.49 -16.06 -0.05
N LEU A 147 -3.71 -16.98 -0.59
CA LEU A 147 -3.11 -16.84 -1.93
C LEU A 147 -4.16 -16.68 -3.04
N HIS A 148 -5.34 -17.27 -2.89
CA HIS A 148 -6.45 -17.13 -3.83
C HIS A 148 -6.91 -15.68 -3.98
N GLU A 149 -6.91 -14.88 -2.90
CA GLU A 149 -7.22 -13.44 -2.95
C GLU A 149 -6.16 -12.66 -3.73
N ARG A 150 -4.87 -12.99 -3.53
CA ARG A 150 -3.78 -12.42 -4.30
C ARG A 150 -3.93 -12.71 -5.80
N ASN A 151 -4.36 -13.92 -6.13
CA ASN A 151 -4.50 -14.39 -7.51
C ASN A 151 -5.87 -14.07 -8.11
N ARG A 152 -6.72 -13.29 -7.43
CA ARG A 152 -8.00 -12.84 -7.98
C ARG A 152 -7.76 -12.05 -9.27
N LYS A 153 -8.37 -12.53 -10.35
CA LYS A 153 -8.24 -11.90 -11.66
C LYS A 153 -9.04 -10.61 -11.73
N TRP A 154 -8.52 -9.66 -12.47
CA TRP A 154 -9.22 -8.44 -12.81
C TRP A 154 -10.51 -8.79 -13.57
N SER A 155 -11.65 -8.46 -13.03
CA SER A 155 -12.91 -8.37 -13.75
C SER A 155 -13.14 -6.90 -14.10
N CYS A 156 -13.56 -6.62 -15.35
CA CYS A 156 -13.80 -5.26 -15.80
C CYS A 156 -14.73 -4.53 -14.81
N ASP A 157 -14.18 -3.54 -14.11
CA ASP A 157 -14.98 -2.68 -13.26
C ASP A 157 -15.65 -1.56 -14.08
N SER A 158 -16.49 -0.76 -13.43
CA SER A 158 -17.18 0.37 -14.04
C SER A 158 -16.24 1.45 -14.61
N SER A 159 -14.94 1.41 -14.31
CA SER A 159 -13.95 2.36 -14.85
C SER A 159 -13.37 1.91 -16.19
N GLY A 160 -13.50 0.62 -16.55
CA GLY A 160 -13.03 0.06 -17.84
C GLY A 160 -11.52 0.18 -18.09
N ARG A 161 -10.76 0.75 -17.16
CA ARG A 161 -9.34 1.00 -17.34
C ARG A 161 -8.53 -0.18 -16.86
N ARG A 162 -7.73 -0.70 -17.78
CA ARG A 162 -6.76 -1.74 -17.52
C ARG A 162 -5.41 -1.32 -18.08
N PHE A 163 -4.39 -1.31 -17.24
CA PHE A 163 -3.02 -1.13 -17.70
C PHE A 163 -2.56 -2.38 -18.45
N HIS A 164 -1.89 -2.16 -19.55
CA HIS A 164 -1.23 -3.19 -20.36
C HIS A 164 0.20 -2.73 -20.70
N ASP A 165 1.01 -3.63 -21.19
CA ASP A 165 2.33 -3.26 -21.68
C ASP A 165 2.20 -2.33 -22.89
N GLY A 166 2.91 -1.21 -22.86
CA GLY A 166 2.77 -0.15 -23.85
C GLY A 166 1.52 0.72 -23.68
N TYR A 167 0.89 0.75 -22.47
CA TYR A 167 -0.21 1.68 -22.21
C TYR A 167 0.27 3.12 -22.36
N HIS A 168 -0.46 3.92 -23.15
CA HIS A 168 -0.19 5.33 -23.38
C HIS A 168 -1.36 6.21 -22.99
N LEU A 169 -1.06 7.30 -22.29
CA LEU A 169 -1.98 8.41 -22.05
C LEU A 169 -1.32 9.69 -22.53
N VAL A 170 -2.00 10.41 -23.42
CA VAL A 170 -1.54 11.69 -23.93
C VAL A 170 -2.51 12.79 -23.44
N THR A 171 -1.94 13.82 -22.85
CA THR A 171 -2.65 15.04 -22.41
C THR A 171 -1.96 16.24 -23.04
N ASP A 172 -2.53 17.42 -22.84
CA ASP A 172 -1.90 18.67 -23.31
C ASP A 172 -0.60 18.98 -22.55
N TYR A 173 -0.43 18.45 -21.34
CA TYR A 173 0.70 18.76 -20.47
C TYR A 173 1.77 17.68 -20.46
N PHE A 174 1.40 16.41 -20.66
CA PHE A 174 2.35 15.28 -20.60
C PHE A 174 1.92 14.10 -21.44
N THR A 175 2.88 13.22 -21.67
CA THR A 175 2.64 11.85 -22.15
C THR A 175 3.04 10.87 -21.06
N LEU A 176 2.18 9.89 -20.75
CA LEU A 176 2.49 8.78 -19.86
C LEU A 176 2.65 7.50 -20.67
N GLU A 177 3.76 6.82 -20.48
CA GLU A 177 4.00 5.45 -20.97
C GLU A 177 4.12 4.50 -19.78
N VAL A 178 3.31 3.43 -19.78
CA VAL A 178 3.43 2.33 -18.81
C VAL A 178 3.92 1.11 -19.58
N ARG A 179 5.11 0.59 -19.26
CA ARG A 179 5.75 -0.49 -20.01
C ARG A 179 6.41 -1.51 -19.10
N ARG A 180 6.56 -2.72 -19.64
CA ARG A 180 7.34 -3.78 -19.01
C ARG A 180 8.83 -3.47 -19.13
N GLY A 181 9.59 -3.75 -18.08
CA GLY A 181 11.04 -3.60 -18.10
C GLY A 181 11.76 -4.88 -17.72
N ASN A 182 13.07 -4.92 -17.93
CA ASN A 182 13.92 -5.98 -17.42
C ASN A 182 14.37 -5.63 -15.98
N THR A 183 13.44 -5.57 -15.06
CA THR A 183 13.64 -5.18 -13.65
C THR A 183 12.70 -5.94 -12.75
N HIS A 184 13.07 -6.13 -11.48
CA HIS A 184 12.23 -6.71 -10.45
C HIS A 184 11.44 -5.64 -9.65
N LYS A 185 11.62 -4.35 -9.97
CA LYS A 185 11.03 -3.23 -9.25
C LYS A 185 10.34 -2.27 -10.20
N TYR A 186 9.40 -1.49 -9.68
CA TYR A 186 8.89 -0.33 -10.40
C TYR A 186 9.95 0.74 -10.54
N VAL A 187 10.08 1.29 -11.73
CA VAL A 187 10.94 2.43 -12.01
C VAL A 187 10.09 3.57 -12.56
N LYS A 188 10.12 4.70 -11.87
CA LYS A 188 9.46 5.94 -12.29
C LYS A 188 10.51 6.86 -12.92
N LYS A 189 10.22 7.42 -14.09
CA LYS A 189 11.04 8.45 -14.73
C LYS A 189 10.16 9.60 -15.18
N ILE A 190 10.58 10.82 -14.86
CA ILE A 190 10.02 12.08 -15.36
C ILE A 190 11.14 12.76 -16.14
N ASP A 191 10.88 13.10 -17.40
CA ASP A 191 11.81 13.73 -18.32
C ASP A 191 11.06 14.82 -19.10
N GLY A 192 11.08 16.03 -18.56
CA GLY A 192 10.20 17.11 -19.01
C GLY A 192 8.74 16.69 -18.91
N ASN A 193 8.04 16.70 -20.02
CA ASN A 193 6.63 16.29 -20.11
C ASN A 193 6.44 14.79 -20.42
N LYS A 194 7.50 14.01 -20.50
CA LYS A 194 7.44 12.55 -20.71
C LYS A 194 7.55 11.80 -19.40
N LEU A 195 6.42 11.19 -18.99
CA LEU A 195 6.32 10.37 -17.80
C LEU A 195 6.43 8.89 -18.20
N THR A 196 7.28 8.12 -17.54
CA THR A 196 7.43 6.70 -17.81
C THR A 196 7.32 5.91 -16.51
N LEU A 197 6.44 4.92 -16.48
CA LEU A 197 6.40 3.88 -15.47
C LEU A 197 6.82 2.55 -16.06
N THR A 198 7.94 2.02 -15.58
CA THR A 198 8.37 0.67 -15.92
C THR A 198 7.97 -0.27 -14.80
N PHE A 199 7.24 -1.34 -15.12
CA PHE A 199 6.85 -2.36 -14.16
C PHE A 199 7.69 -3.64 -14.32
N PRO A 200 7.78 -4.51 -13.28
CA PRO A 200 8.59 -5.72 -13.30
C PRO A 200 8.26 -6.67 -14.45
N TYR A 201 9.29 -7.37 -14.94
CA TYR A 201 9.16 -8.30 -16.09
C TYR A 201 8.22 -9.48 -15.77
N ASP A 202 8.17 -9.91 -14.51
CA ASP A 202 7.38 -11.04 -14.00
C ASP A 202 5.97 -10.63 -13.51
N ALA A 203 5.61 -9.35 -13.60
CA ALA A 203 4.30 -8.87 -13.20
C ALA A 203 3.20 -9.41 -14.12
N ASN A 204 2.25 -10.16 -13.56
CA ASN A 204 1.08 -10.64 -14.29
C ASN A 204 -0.05 -9.60 -14.23
N LEU A 205 -0.28 -8.92 -15.36
CA LEU A 205 -1.26 -7.85 -15.50
C LEU A 205 -2.73 -8.31 -15.37
N ASP A 206 -2.99 -9.62 -15.34
CA ASP A 206 -4.34 -10.14 -15.13
C ASP A 206 -4.81 -10.06 -13.68
N TYR A 207 -3.89 -9.84 -12.75
CA TYR A 207 -4.23 -9.79 -11.34
C TYR A 207 -4.58 -8.37 -10.86
N ILE A 208 -5.63 -8.28 -10.02
CA ILE A 208 -6.12 -7.01 -9.47
C ILE A 208 -5.00 -6.26 -8.73
N TYR A 209 -4.27 -6.92 -7.85
CA TYR A 209 -3.23 -6.28 -7.06
C TYR A 209 -2.10 -5.67 -7.91
N VAL A 210 -1.83 -6.25 -9.10
CA VAL A 210 -0.87 -5.70 -10.05
C VAL A 210 -1.40 -4.41 -10.65
N GLN A 211 -2.66 -4.41 -11.10
CA GLN A 211 -3.34 -3.23 -11.64
C GLN A 211 -3.40 -2.10 -10.60
N GLU A 212 -3.77 -2.42 -9.36
CA GLU A 212 -3.81 -1.46 -8.24
C GLU A 212 -2.43 -0.89 -7.91
N SER A 213 -1.40 -1.73 -7.97
CA SER A 213 -0.01 -1.30 -7.73
C SER A 213 0.48 -0.36 -8.83
N ILE A 214 0.20 -0.66 -10.10
CA ILE A 214 0.49 0.22 -11.23
C ILE A 214 -0.25 1.55 -11.05
N LEU A 215 -1.55 1.50 -10.76
CA LEU A 215 -2.37 2.67 -10.51
C LEU A 215 -1.80 3.57 -9.41
N LYS A 216 -1.40 2.97 -8.28
CA LYS A 216 -0.76 3.70 -7.18
C LYS A 216 0.52 4.42 -7.65
N LYS A 217 1.35 3.73 -8.46
CA LYS A 217 2.59 4.33 -8.98
C LYS A 217 2.33 5.42 -10.02
N VAL A 218 1.30 5.28 -10.84
CA VAL A 218 0.85 6.32 -11.77
C VAL A 218 0.38 7.55 -11.01
N LYS A 219 -0.41 7.38 -9.93
CA LYS A 219 -0.82 8.50 -9.05
C LYS A 219 0.39 9.23 -8.45
N GLU A 220 1.39 8.50 -7.99
CA GLU A 220 2.62 9.09 -7.45
C GLU A 220 3.38 9.91 -8.50
N ILE A 221 3.44 9.44 -9.76
CA ILE A 221 4.06 10.16 -10.87
C ILE A 221 3.29 11.44 -11.18
N PHE A 222 1.95 11.35 -11.30
CA PHE A 222 1.10 12.52 -11.54
C PHE A 222 1.24 13.56 -10.45
N PHE A 223 1.27 13.10 -9.19
CA PHE A 223 1.45 14.01 -8.07
C PHE A 223 2.78 14.76 -8.15
N SER A 224 3.88 14.05 -8.41
CA SER A 224 5.20 14.67 -8.56
C SER A 224 5.22 15.68 -9.71
N PHE A 225 4.66 15.33 -10.86
CA PHE A 225 4.59 16.23 -12.02
C PHE A 225 3.68 17.43 -11.78
N ALA A 226 2.51 17.21 -11.16
CA ALA A 226 1.54 18.26 -10.87
C ALA A 226 2.04 19.28 -9.85
N GLN A 227 2.93 18.86 -8.89
CA GLN A 227 3.51 19.79 -7.90
C GLN A 227 4.33 20.90 -8.53
N ASP A 228 4.95 20.65 -9.66
CA ASP A 228 5.72 21.63 -10.40
C ASP A 228 4.83 22.42 -11.38
N THR A 229 3.99 21.73 -12.14
CA THR A 229 3.25 22.30 -13.27
C THR A 229 2.02 23.10 -12.87
N LEU A 230 1.19 22.64 -11.91
CA LEU A 230 -0.04 23.35 -11.53
C LEU A 230 0.20 24.73 -10.93
N PRO A 231 1.22 24.95 -10.08
CA PRO A 231 1.55 26.31 -9.61
C PRO A 231 1.99 27.24 -10.73
N GLU A 232 2.71 26.74 -11.73
CA GLU A 232 3.13 27.55 -12.90
C GLU A 232 1.92 27.98 -13.71
N VAL A 233 0.99 27.08 -14.02
CA VAL A 233 -0.26 27.40 -14.75
C VAL A 233 -1.08 28.41 -13.98
N LEU A 234 -1.26 28.23 -12.66
CA LEU A 234 -1.99 29.19 -11.84
C LEU A 234 -1.32 30.58 -11.85
N ALA A 235 0.01 30.63 -11.78
CA ALA A 235 0.75 31.90 -11.80
C ALA A 235 0.59 32.63 -13.14
N GLU A 236 0.62 31.92 -14.27
CA GLU A 236 0.38 32.48 -15.59
C GLU A 236 -1.04 33.03 -15.73
N VAL A 237 -2.04 32.26 -15.31
CA VAL A 237 -3.46 32.70 -15.35
C VAL A 237 -3.67 33.91 -14.44
N SER A 238 -3.18 33.83 -13.18
CA SER A 238 -3.28 34.93 -12.21
C SER A 238 -2.65 36.23 -12.75
N LYS A 239 -1.48 36.16 -13.37
CA LYS A 239 -0.81 37.30 -14.00
C LYS A 239 -1.61 37.85 -15.17
N ARG A 240 -2.16 36.97 -16.03
CA ARG A 240 -2.93 37.39 -17.24
C ARG A 240 -4.22 38.11 -16.88
N ILE A 241 -4.95 37.65 -15.85
CA ILE A 241 -6.22 38.26 -15.45
C ILE A 241 -6.07 39.32 -14.35
N GLY A 242 -4.87 39.52 -13.81
CA GLY A 242 -4.60 40.53 -12.78
C GLY A 242 -5.16 40.19 -11.38
N VAL A 243 -5.48 38.94 -11.08
CA VAL A 243 -6.04 38.51 -9.81
C VAL A 243 -4.98 37.74 -9.00
N PRO A 244 -4.46 38.32 -7.90
CA PRO A 244 -3.44 37.69 -7.12
C PRO A 244 -3.95 36.55 -6.22
N TYR A 245 -3.08 35.61 -5.88
CA TYR A 245 -3.31 34.59 -4.85
C TYR A 245 -2.12 34.57 -3.87
N ARG A 246 -2.31 33.99 -2.68
CA ARG A 246 -1.26 33.95 -1.66
C ARG A 246 -0.40 32.69 -1.79
N LYS A 247 -1.02 31.53 -1.96
CA LYS A 247 -0.32 30.24 -1.99
C LYS A 247 -1.05 29.24 -2.89
N CYS A 248 -0.29 28.47 -3.64
CA CYS A 248 -0.74 27.29 -4.33
C CYS A 248 -0.25 26.02 -3.63
N ARG A 249 -1.13 25.05 -3.47
CA ARG A 249 -0.81 23.73 -2.95
C ARG A 249 -1.33 22.66 -3.91
N VAL A 250 -0.60 21.56 -3.99
CA VAL A 250 -1.07 20.35 -4.71
C VAL A 250 -1.15 19.20 -3.72
N ILE A 251 -2.26 18.50 -3.71
CA ILE A 251 -2.48 17.29 -2.91
C ILE A 251 -2.73 16.09 -3.84
N MET A 252 -2.47 14.88 -3.35
CA MET A 252 -2.61 13.65 -4.15
C MET A 252 -4.04 13.50 -4.68
N SER A 253 -5.03 13.56 -3.79
CA SER A 253 -6.45 13.43 -4.11
C SER A 253 -7.30 13.96 -2.96
N SER A 254 -8.57 14.30 -3.27
CA SER A 254 -9.60 14.63 -2.27
C SER A 254 -10.90 13.94 -2.66
N GLN A 255 -11.73 13.60 -1.67
CA GLN A 255 -13.09 13.10 -1.89
C GLN A 255 -14.11 14.25 -2.04
N SER A 256 -13.75 15.45 -1.57
CA SER A 256 -14.67 16.58 -1.43
C SER A 256 -14.55 17.61 -2.53
N PHE A 257 -13.37 17.73 -3.16
CA PHE A 257 -13.12 18.74 -4.18
C PHE A 257 -12.00 18.29 -5.14
N VAL A 258 -11.90 18.97 -6.26
CA VAL A 258 -10.82 18.82 -7.25
C VAL A 258 -9.86 19.99 -7.18
N ALA A 259 -10.40 21.18 -7.02
CA ALA A 259 -9.70 22.38 -6.60
C ALA A 259 -10.54 23.09 -5.54
N CYS A 260 -9.91 23.93 -4.73
CA CYS A 260 -10.59 24.72 -3.72
C CYS A 260 -9.78 25.97 -3.36
N ASN A 261 -10.44 27.10 -3.33
CA ASN A 261 -9.92 28.33 -2.72
C ASN A 261 -10.41 28.40 -1.27
N PHE A 262 -9.51 28.31 -0.31
CA PHE A 262 -9.83 28.47 1.11
C PHE A 262 -9.91 29.96 1.48
N GLY A 263 -11.00 30.58 1.13
CA GLY A 263 -11.44 31.98 1.07
C GLY A 263 -10.86 33.05 1.99
N ASN A 264 -10.37 32.72 3.19
CA ASN A 264 -9.85 33.76 4.11
C ASN A 264 -8.37 34.13 3.86
N GLY A 265 -7.73 33.58 2.86
CA GLY A 265 -6.31 33.79 2.60
C GLY A 265 -5.91 33.65 1.15
N ASN A 266 -6.84 33.49 0.23
CA ASN A 266 -6.54 33.24 -1.18
C ASN A 266 -5.54 32.11 -1.41
N ASP A 267 -5.65 31.05 -0.60
CA ASP A 267 -4.87 29.82 -0.73
C ASP A 267 -5.62 28.85 -1.63
N ILE A 268 -5.05 28.57 -2.78
CA ILE A 268 -5.65 27.65 -3.76
C ILE A 268 -5.00 26.29 -3.63
N THR A 269 -5.82 25.25 -3.53
CA THR A 269 -5.39 23.85 -3.46
C THR A 269 -5.96 23.07 -4.63
N PHE A 270 -5.11 22.43 -5.42
CA PHE A 270 -5.48 21.51 -6.49
C PHE A 270 -5.24 20.07 -6.08
N THR A 271 -6.06 19.14 -6.57
CA THR A 271 -5.67 17.73 -6.60
C THR A 271 -4.76 17.47 -7.80
N ALA A 272 -3.83 16.52 -7.66
CA ALA A 272 -2.91 16.19 -8.73
C ALA A 272 -3.60 15.73 -10.03
N GLN A 273 -4.84 15.29 -9.92
CA GLN A 273 -5.65 14.85 -11.07
C GLN A 273 -5.95 15.99 -12.05
N CYS A 274 -5.96 17.25 -11.59
CA CYS A 274 -6.22 18.42 -12.43
C CYS A 274 -5.26 18.52 -13.62
N ILE A 275 -4.05 17.96 -13.52
CA ILE A 275 -3.06 18.00 -14.59
C ILE A 275 -3.48 17.22 -15.86
N GLN A 276 -4.52 16.40 -15.76
CA GLN A 276 -5.08 15.67 -16.89
C GLN A 276 -6.10 16.46 -17.69
N LEU A 277 -6.53 17.63 -17.17
CA LEU A 277 -7.48 18.51 -17.87
C LEU A 277 -6.83 19.10 -19.11
N PRO A 278 -7.61 19.31 -20.19
CA PRO A 278 -7.17 20.15 -21.31
C PRO A 278 -6.75 21.54 -20.83
N VAL A 279 -5.77 22.16 -21.49
CA VAL A 279 -5.23 23.50 -21.11
C VAL A 279 -6.32 24.49 -20.80
N LYS A 280 -7.27 24.68 -21.71
CA LYS A 280 -8.34 25.65 -21.53
C LYS A 280 -9.29 25.34 -20.37
N SER A 281 -9.49 24.06 -20.08
CA SER A 281 -10.31 23.62 -18.94
C SER A 281 -9.58 23.84 -17.61
N LEU A 282 -8.27 23.60 -17.57
CA LEU A 282 -7.46 23.88 -16.39
C LEU A 282 -7.36 25.41 -16.15
N GLU A 283 -7.20 26.19 -17.20
CA GLU A 283 -7.24 27.65 -17.11
C GLU A 283 -8.61 28.17 -16.56
N ALA A 284 -9.72 27.62 -17.04
CA ALA A 284 -11.03 27.94 -16.50
C ALA A 284 -11.20 27.56 -15.03
N LEU A 285 -10.68 26.43 -14.63
CA LEU A 285 -10.62 26.01 -13.22
C LEU A 285 -9.78 26.98 -12.37
N CYS A 286 -8.63 27.44 -12.88
CA CYS A 286 -7.82 28.46 -12.21
C CYS A 286 -8.60 29.79 -12.05
N ILE A 287 -9.32 30.24 -13.11
CA ILE A 287 -10.15 31.43 -13.06
C ILE A 287 -11.29 31.27 -12.05
N HIS A 288 -11.93 30.09 -12.02
CA HIS A 288 -12.95 29.71 -11.04
C HIS A 288 -12.46 29.93 -9.60
N GLU A 289 -11.32 29.31 -9.27
CA GLU A 289 -10.74 29.41 -7.92
C GLU A 289 -10.29 30.85 -7.59
N LEU A 290 -9.77 31.60 -8.57
CA LEU A 290 -9.39 32.98 -8.38
C LEU A 290 -10.62 33.91 -8.22
N THR A 291 -11.78 33.58 -8.83
CA THR A 291 -13.03 34.31 -8.66
C THR A 291 -13.53 34.26 -7.21
N HIS A 292 -13.23 33.17 -6.48
CA HIS A 292 -13.58 33.10 -5.07
C HIS A 292 -12.86 34.09 -4.15
N ASN A 293 -11.86 34.81 -4.66
CA ASN A 293 -11.28 35.94 -3.94
C ASN A 293 -12.29 37.09 -3.76
N PHE A 294 -13.32 37.16 -4.60
CA PHE A 294 -14.30 38.25 -4.63
C PHE A 294 -15.70 37.79 -4.21
N VAL A 295 -16.05 36.52 -4.54
CA VAL A 295 -17.40 36.00 -4.36
C VAL A 295 -17.34 34.60 -3.75
N ASN A 296 -18.05 34.44 -2.64
CA ASN A 296 -18.24 33.12 -2.02
C ASN A 296 -19.46 32.41 -2.64
N GLY A 297 -19.32 31.06 -2.83
CA GLY A 297 -20.41 30.24 -3.41
C GLY A 297 -20.53 30.42 -4.93
N HIS A 298 -21.53 29.77 -5.54
CA HIS A 298 -21.70 29.65 -6.99
C HIS A 298 -23.07 30.18 -7.47
N ALA A 299 -23.53 31.28 -6.86
CA ALA A 299 -24.74 31.94 -7.28
C ALA A 299 -24.47 32.77 -8.56
N ARG A 300 -25.51 33.44 -9.11
CA ARG A 300 -25.39 34.18 -10.35
C ARG A 300 -24.25 35.22 -10.34
N ASN A 301 -24.10 35.94 -9.23
CA ASN A 301 -23.03 36.93 -9.06
C ASN A 301 -21.61 36.36 -9.17
N PHE A 302 -21.42 35.05 -8.87
CA PHE A 302 -20.15 34.37 -9.08
C PHE A 302 -19.82 34.26 -10.57
N TYR A 303 -20.79 33.85 -11.38
CA TYR A 303 -20.59 33.73 -12.83
C TYR A 303 -20.47 35.10 -13.52
N ASP A 304 -21.19 36.11 -13.03
CA ASP A 304 -21.04 37.48 -13.51
C ASP A 304 -19.63 38.02 -13.25
N GLU A 305 -19.04 37.73 -12.08
CA GLU A 305 -17.66 38.12 -11.74
C GLU A 305 -16.64 37.28 -12.52
N MET A 306 -16.88 35.98 -12.67
CA MET A 306 -16.02 35.09 -13.45
C MET A 306 -15.95 35.52 -14.93
N GLU A 307 -17.08 35.93 -15.53
CA GLU A 307 -17.12 36.47 -16.88
C GLU A 307 -16.32 37.77 -17.00
N LYS A 308 -16.47 38.65 -16.05
CA LYS A 308 -15.75 39.93 -16.01
C LYS A 308 -14.22 39.74 -15.92
N ILE A 309 -13.76 38.74 -15.16
CA ILE A 309 -12.35 38.45 -14.94
C ILE A 309 -11.75 37.65 -16.09
N GLY A 310 -12.41 36.55 -16.49
CA GLY A 310 -11.89 35.55 -17.41
C GLY A 310 -12.52 35.54 -18.80
N GLY A 311 -13.55 36.37 -19.02
CA GLY A 311 -14.33 36.39 -20.25
C GLY A 311 -15.37 35.25 -20.36
N PRO A 312 -16.27 35.33 -21.38
CA PRO A 312 -17.37 34.37 -21.51
C PRO A 312 -16.90 32.93 -21.75
N GLU A 313 -15.76 32.74 -22.41
CA GLU A 313 -15.21 31.40 -22.67
C GLU A 313 -14.88 30.66 -21.35
N SER A 314 -14.50 31.38 -20.29
CA SER A 314 -14.21 30.77 -18.98
C SER A 314 -15.46 30.13 -18.38
N ILE A 315 -16.61 30.72 -18.49
CA ILE A 315 -17.89 30.20 -18.01
C ILE A 315 -18.32 28.95 -18.77
N GLU A 316 -18.22 29.01 -20.11
CA GLU A 316 -18.57 27.84 -20.93
C GLU A 316 -17.72 26.63 -20.57
N ARG A 317 -16.43 26.82 -20.38
CA ARG A 317 -15.48 25.75 -19.98
C ARG A 317 -15.72 25.25 -18.55
N ASP A 318 -16.01 26.16 -17.62
CA ASP A 318 -16.35 25.77 -16.24
C ASP A 318 -17.63 24.94 -16.20
N LYS A 319 -18.70 25.38 -16.89
CA LYS A 319 -19.93 24.59 -17.01
C LYS A 319 -19.72 23.23 -17.67
N PHE A 320 -18.81 23.14 -18.64
CA PHE A 320 -18.45 21.89 -19.27
C PHE A 320 -17.80 20.93 -18.27
N LEU A 321 -16.85 21.40 -17.45
CA LEU A 321 -16.21 20.62 -16.40
C LEU A 321 -17.21 19.97 -15.44
N TRP A 322 -18.29 20.70 -15.09
CA TRP A 322 -19.29 20.23 -14.13
C TRP A 322 -20.41 19.40 -14.76
N LYS A 323 -20.84 19.70 -15.99
CA LYS A 323 -21.95 19.00 -16.67
C LYS A 323 -21.56 17.69 -17.31
N GLU A 324 -20.40 17.63 -17.95
CA GLU A 324 -19.96 16.46 -18.74
C GLU A 324 -19.35 15.36 -17.88
N ASN A 325 -19.44 15.46 -16.53
CA ASN A 325 -18.84 14.48 -15.65
C ASN A 325 -17.38 14.12 -16.07
N MET A 326 -16.58 15.13 -16.40
CA MET A 326 -15.14 14.94 -16.70
C MET A 326 -14.40 14.24 -15.57
N TRP A 327 -15.01 14.18 -14.39
CA TRP A 327 -14.53 13.50 -13.18
C TRP A 327 -14.25 12.00 -13.34
N PRO A 328 -14.96 11.19 -14.17
CA PRO A 328 -14.58 9.81 -14.41
C PRO A 328 -13.20 9.66 -15.06
N TYR A 329 -12.81 10.64 -15.89
CA TYR A 329 -11.48 10.66 -16.51
C TYR A 329 -10.38 11.03 -15.53
N LEU A 330 -10.74 11.73 -14.45
CA LEU A 330 -9.84 12.15 -13.37
C LEU A 330 -9.85 11.20 -12.17
N ARG A 331 -10.75 10.23 -12.14
CA ARG A 331 -10.77 9.19 -11.09
C ARG A 331 -9.75 8.10 -11.45
N PHE A 332 -8.62 8.22 -10.85
CA PHE A 332 -7.72 7.11 -10.65
C PHE A 332 -7.92 6.55 -9.25
#